data_7ce75218e5abbb2d48b022553808186a
#
_entry.id   7ce75218e5abbb2d48b022553808186a
#
_cell.length_a   1.000
_cell.length_b   1.000
_cell.length_c   1.000
_cell.angle_alpha   90.00
_cell.angle_beta   90.00
_cell.angle_gamma   90.00
#
_symmetry.space_group_name_H-M   'P 1'
#
loop_
_entity.id
_entity.type
_entity.pdbx_description
1 polymer ?
#
loop_
_entity_poly.entity_id
_entity_poly.type
_entity_poly.pdbx_seq_one_letter_code
_entity_poly.pdbx_strand_id
1 'polypeptide(L)' 'MNEVSYKEISNEEEGQRLDNYLIRILKGVPKSHIYRIIRGGEVRVNKKRAQVSSRLHAGDSIRIPPIRL' A
#
# COMPACT_ATOMS: atom_id res chain seq x y z
N MET A 1 0.56 12.75 -6.58
CA MET A 1 -0.83 12.59 -6.12
C MET A 1 -1.03 13.38 -4.85
N ASN A 2 -2.08 14.18 -4.79
CA ASN A 2 -2.34 15.05 -3.63
C ASN A 2 -3.53 14.59 -2.80
N GLU A 3 -4.09 13.45 -3.12
CA GLU A 3 -5.29 12.97 -2.45
C GLU A 3 -5.10 11.54 -1.97
N VAL A 4 -5.84 11.20 -0.91
CA VAL A 4 -5.93 9.82 -0.45
C VAL A 4 -6.61 9.01 -1.54
N SER A 5 -6.08 7.82 -1.82
CA SER A 5 -6.70 6.91 -2.77
C SER A 5 -6.88 5.54 -2.13
N TYR A 6 -7.80 4.77 -2.71
CA TYR A 6 -8.09 3.42 -2.23
C TYR A 6 -7.97 2.46 -3.41
N LYS A 7 -7.31 1.33 -3.17
CA LYS A 7 -7.15 0.28 -4.17
C LYS A 7 -7.74 -1.01 -3.64
N GLU A 8 -8.51 -1.69 -4.45
CA GLU A 8 -9.04 -2.99 -4.09
C GLU A 8 -8.14 -4.07 -4.67
N ILE A 9 -7.79 -5.05 -3.85
CA ILE A 9 -6.91 -6.15 -4.27
C ILE A 9 -7.72 -7.16 -5.06
N SER A 10 -7.25 -7.45 -6.27
CA SER A 10 -7.88 -8.43 -7.16
C SER A 10 -7.41 -9.84 -6.82
N ASN A 11 -8.09 -10.84 -7.41
CA ASN A 11 -7.69 -12.24 -7.25
C ASN A 11 -6.26 -12.48 -7.75
N GLU A 12 -5.85 -11.76 -8.78
CA GLU A 12 -4.52 -11.91 -9.35
C GLU A 12 -3.43 -11.34 -8.45
N GLU A 13 -3.81 -10.46 -7.54
CA GLU A 13 -2.87 -9.79 -6.63
C GLU A 13 -2.80 -10.46 -5.26
N GLU A 14 -3.65 -11.44 -5.01
CA GLU A 14 -3.68 -12.12 -3.73
C GLU A 14 -2.33 -12.77 -3.42
N GLY A 15 -1.92 -12.67 -2.16
CA GLY A 15 -0.67 -13.27 -1.69
C GLY A 15 0.55 -12.38 -1.84
N GLN A 16 0.44 -11.25 -2.52
CA GLN A 16 1.56 -10.31 -2.62
C GLN A 16 1.83 -9.66 -1.27
N ARG A 17 3.11 -9.34 -1.03
CA ARG A 17 3.47 -8.54 0.13
C ARG A 17 3.05 -7.09 -0.12
N LEU A 18 2.63 -6.44 0.96
CA LEU A 18 2.19 -5.04 0.88
C LEU A 18 3.26 -4.13 0.28
N ASP A 19 4.53 -4.28 0.74
CA ASP A 19 5.62 -3.45 0.23
C ASP A 19 5.83 -3.64 -1.27
N ASN A 20 5.88 -4.91 -1.73
CA ASN A 20 6.08 -5.19 -3.15
C ASN A 20 4.93 -4.66 -4.00
N TYR A 21 3.70 -4.79 -3.51
CA TYR A 21 2.53 -4.27 -4.20
C TYR A 21 2.63 -2.75 -4.38
N LEU A 22 2.95 -2.04 -3.29
CA LEU A 22 3.04 -0.58 -3.35
C LEU A 22 4.20 -0.11 -4.22
N ILE A 23 5.35 -0.80 -4.16
CA ILE A 23 6.49 -0.47 -5.01
C ILE A 23 6.09 -0.57 -6.48
N ARG A 24 5.28 -1.56 -6.83
CA ARG A 24 4.84 -1.76 -8.20
C ARG A 24 3.87 -0.69 -8.68
N ILE A 25 2.89 -0.32 -7.85
CA ILE A 25 1.84 0.61 -8.29
C ILE A 25 2.23 2.08 -8.10
N LEU A 26 3.16 2.37 -7.18
CA LEU A 26 3.62 3.74 -6.91
C LEU A 26 4.96 3.96 -7.59
N LYS A 27 4.95 3.92 -8.91
CA LYS A 27 6.17 4.09 -9.71
C LYS A 27 6.77 5.46 -9.46
N GLY A 28 8.10 5.48 -9.29
CA GLY A 28 8.82 6.73 -9.04
C GLY A 28 8.91 7.12 -7.58
N VAL A 29 8.20 6.42 -6.68
CA VAL A 29 8.30 6.68 -5.24
C VAL A 29 9.44 5.83 -4.68
N PRO A 30 10.42 6.42 -3.98
CA PRO A 30 11.51 5.66 -3.39
C PRO A 30 11.02 4.62 -2.38
N LYS A 31 11.70 3.47 -2.32
CA LYS A 31 11.33 2.40 -1.38
C LYS A 31 11.34 2.88 0.06
N SER A 32 12.31 3.73 0.41
CA SER A 32 12.40 4.27 1.77
C SER A 32 11.15 5.04 2.15
N HIS A 33 10.59 5.79 1.20
CA HIS A 33 9.36 6.52 1.42
C HIS A 33 8.18 5.57 1.61
N ILE A 34 8.11 4.51 0.79
CA ILE A 34 7.05 3.51 0.89
C ILE A 34 7.08 2.83 2.25
N TYR A 35 8.27 2.42 2.72
CA TYR A 35 8.39 1.81 4.05
C TYR A 35 7.98 2.76 5.15
N ARG A 36 8.32 4.04 5.02
CA ARG A 36 7.98 5.04 6.02
C ARG A 36 6.46 5.22 6.15
N ILE A 37 5.75 5.30 5.03
CA ILE A 37 4.29 5.48 5.09
C ILE A 37 3.57 4.24 5.60
N ILE A 38 4.12 3.06 5.36
CA ILE A 38 3.55 1.84 5.93
C ILE A 38 3.76 1.81 7.44
N ARG A 39 5.01 2.02 7.88
CA ARG A 39 5.35 1.96 9.31
C ARG A 39 4.68 3.08 10.10
N GLY A 40 4.50 4.24 9.48
CA GLY A 40 3.82 5.37 10.11
C GLY A 40 2.31 5.22 10.22
N GLY A 41 1.74 4.17 9.63
CA GLY A 41 0.31 3.93 9.68
C GLY A 41 -0.49 4.77 8.71
N GLU A 42 0.16 5.40 7.74
CA GLU A 42 -0.54 6.17 6.70
C GLU A 42 -1.14 5.26 5.64
N VAL A 43 -0.52 4.10 5.40
CA VAL A 43 -1.10 3.05 4.59
C VAL A 43 -1.90 2.14 5.51
N ARG A 44 -3.13 1.84 5.12
CA ARG A 44 -4.02 0.98 5.90
C ARG A 44 -4.57 -0.11 5.01
N VAL A 45 -4.71 -1.29 5.58
CA VAL A 45 -5.37 -2.42 4.92
C VAL A 45 -6.68 -2.67 5.68
N ASN A 46 -7.80 -2.49 4.98
CA ASN A 46 -9.13 -2.60 5.59
C ASN A 46 -9.23 -1.73 6.85
N LYS A 47 -8.71 -0.49 6.76
CA LYS A 47 -8.73 0.53 7.81
C LYS A 47 -7.82 0.23 9.00
N LYS A 48 -7.00 -0.83 8.93
CA LYS A 48 -6.09 -1.22 10.00
C LYS A 48 -4.65 -1.00 9.58
N ARG A 49 -3.79 -0.75 10.56
CA ARG A 49 -2.35 -0.67 10.32
C ARG A 49 -1.87 -2.03 9.82
N ALA A 50 -0.85 -1.99 8.96
CA ALA A 50 -0.28 -3.20 8.41
C ALA A 50 1.24 -3.12 8.47
N GLN A 51 1.89 -4.25 8.29
CA GLN A 51 3.35 -4.33 8.24
C GLN A 51 3.81 -4.38 6.79
N VAL A 52 5.08 -4.04 6.56
CA VAL A 52 5.64 -4.06 5.21
C VAL A 52 5.54 -5.46 4.57
N SER A 53 5.62 -6.49 5.39
CA SER A 53 5.55 -7.88 4.94
C SER A 53 4.14 -8.47 4.95
N SER A 54 3.12 -7.70 5.32
CA SER A 54 1.74 -8.20 5.34
C SER A 54 1.35 -8.74 3.97
N ARG A 55 0.68 -9.89 3.97
CA ARG A 55 0.18 -10.50 2.74
C ARG A 55 -1.21 -9.99 2.43
N LEU A 56 -1.45 -9.65 1.17
CA LEU A 56 -2.72 -9.12 0.72
C LEU A 56 -3.65 -10.24 0.31
N HIS A 57 -4.95 -10.02 0.48
CA HIS A 57 -5.99 -10.97 0.10
C HIS A 57 -6.95 -10.30 -0.85
N ALA A 58 -7.51 -11.07 -1.78
CA ALA A 58 -8.51 -10.54 -2.71
C ALA A 58 -9.64 -9.87 -1.93
N GLY A 59 -10.04 -8.69 -2.38
CA GLY A 59 -11.08 -7.90 -1.73
C GLY A 59 -10.57 -6.93 -0.68
N ASP A 60 -9.29 -7.02 -0.29
CA ASP A 60 -8.73 -6.05 0.64
C ASP A 60 -8.77 -4.64 0.06
N SER A 61 -9.06 -3.65 0.91
CA SER A 61 -9.03 -2.24 0.53
C SER A 61 -7.76 -1.62 1.10
N ILE A 62 -6.92 -1.07 0.23
CA ILE A 62 -5.66 -0.46 0.62
C ILE A 62 -5.81 1.06 0.56
N ARG A 63 -5.64 1.72 1.71
CA ARG A 63 -5.61 3.18 1.77
C ARG A 63 -4.19 3.65 1.48
N ILE A 64 -4.06 4.55 0.53
CA ILE A 64 -2.78 5.14 0.15
C ILE A 64 -2.84 6.64 0.45
N PRO A 65 -1.90 7.17 1.26
CA PRO A 65 -1.90 8.58 1.58
C PRO A 65 -1.51 9.42 0.37
N PRO A 66 -1.73 10.75 0.44
CA PRO A 66 -1.22 11.62 -0.62
C PRO A 66 0.29 11.47 -0.76
N ILE A 67 0.76 11.31 -1.99
CA ILE A 67 2.18 11.16 -2.30
C ILE A 67 2.66 12.41 -3.01
N ARG A 68 3.73 12.99 -2.50
CA ARG A 68 4.40 14.11 -3.14
C ARG A 68 5.80 13.70 -3.54
N LEU A 69 6.15 13.95 -4.78
CA LEU A 69 7.48 13.67 -5.31
C LEU A 69 8.28 14.95 -5.46
#